data_002498f75a2199bc1305c172f5ac8f47
#
_entry.id   002498f75a2199bc1305c172f5ac8f47
#
_cell.length_a   1.000
_cell.length_b   1.000
_cell.length_c   1.000
_cell.angle_alpha   90.00
_cell.angle_beta   90.00
_cell.angle_gamma   90.00
#
_symmetry.space_group_name_H-M   'P 1'
#
loop_
_entity.id
_entity.type
_entity.pdbx_description
1 polymer ?
#
loop_
_entity_poly.entity_id
_entity_poly.type
_entity_poly.pdbx_seq_one_letter_code
_entity_poly.pdbx_strand_id
1 'polypeptide(L)'
;MKKISAVVVGDSISPSGDRITTMLMTFPRSILAELNTHRMFSRNSSSSRAIPFKKMVETVINKPFIPMAWQMDHNGMQGTKYFTDSDIIKYLNNSWLEARDQAVVKACDFNSANVTKQICNRLLEPFMWHTALVTSTEFSNFFEQRCPVYKLPYGTFRSMKDIASHNLVNNTFYQIGDRRYFKYRAAPKN
;
A
#
# COMPACT_ATOMS: atom_id res chain seq x y z
N MET A 1 9.13 -1.19 -12.22
CA MET A 1 8.64 -1.62 -10.88
C MET A 1 7.13 -1.48 -10.82
N LYS A 2 6.39 -2.50 -10.30
CA LYS A 2 4.99 -2.28 -9.91
C LYS A 2 4.96 -1.28 -8.76
N LYS A 3 4.03 -0.35 -8.79
CA LYS A 3 3.93 0.76 -7.85
C LYS A 3 2.51 0.80 -7.30
N ILE A 4 2.33 1.24 -6.07
CA ILE A 4 1.00 1.56 -5.56
C ILE A 4 0.34 2.54 -6.51
N SER A 5 -0.87 2.23 -6.93
CA SER A 5 -1.64 3.06 -7.85
C SER A 5 -3.13 2.97 -7.58
N ALA A 6 -3.83 4.04 -7.84
CA ALA A 6 -5.28 4.10 -7.90
C ALA A 6 -5.67 4.94 -9.11
N VAL A 7 -6.50 4.38 -9.98
CA VAL A 7 -6.95 5.03 -11.20
C VAL A 7 -8.46 4.92 -11.27
N VAL A 8 -9.16 6.02 -11.47
CA VAL A 8 -10.61 6.01 -11.74
C VAL A 8 -10.81 5.46 -13.15
N VAL A 9 -11.56 4.36 -13.24
CA VAL A 9 -11.87 3.69 -14.51
C VAL A 9 -13.34 3.81 -14.90
N GLY A 10 -14.18 4.24 -13.99
CA GLY A 10 -15.59 4.52 -14.23
C GLY A 10 -16.10 5.51 -13.19
N ASP A 11 -16.88 6.48 -13.62
CA ASP A 11 -17.51 7.48 -12.77
C ASP A 11 -18.78 7.98 -13.44
N SER A 12 -19.88 7.99 -12.70
CA SER A 12 -21.17 8.45 -13.18
C SER A 12 -22.04 8.99 -12.05
N ILE A 13 -22.95 9.89 -12.43
CA ILE A 13 -23.93 10.50 -11.52
C ILE A 13 -25.31 10.23 -12.08
N SER A 14 -26.21 9.72 -11.23
CA SER A 14 -27.61 9.53 -11.57
C SER A 14 -28.37 10.86 -11.69
N PRO A 15 -29.55 10.90 -12.32
CA PRO A 15 -30.40 12.08 -12.32
C PRO A 15 -30.80 12.56 -10.92
N SER A 16 -30.82 11.65 -9.93
CA SER A 16 -31.06 11.96 -8.51
C SER A 16 -29.86 12.55 -7.76
N GLY A 17 -28.68 12.60 -8.41
CA GLY A 17 -27.45 13.13 -7.81
C GLY A 17 -26.57 12.08 -7.14
N ASP A 18 -26.96 10.79 -7.15
CA ASP A 18 -26.16 9.71 -6.59
C ASP A 18 -24.97 9.41 -7.52
N ARG A 19 -23.76 9.46 -6.97
CA ARG A 19 -22.52 9.20 -7.71
C ARG A 19 -22.02 7.78 -7.43
N ILE A 20 -21.61 7.08 -8.48
CA ILE A 20 -20.93 5.80 -8.40
C ILE A 20 -19.56 5.92 -9.04
N THR A 21 -18.52 5.53 -8.32
CA THR A 21 -17.15 5.58 -8.80
C THR A 21 -16.51 4.19 -8.71
N THR A 22 -15.81 3.80 -9.77
CA THR A 22 -15.01 2.57 -9.83
C THR A 22 -13.55 2.92 -9.99
N MET A 23 -12.71 2.40 -9.12
CA MET A 23 -11.26 2.56 -9.15
C MET A 23 -10.57 1.22 -9.39
N LEU A 24 -9.54 1.23 -10.24
CA LEU A 24 -8.55 0.16 -10.32
C LEU A 24 -7.42 0.47 -9.36
N MET A 25 -7.30 -0.32 -8.30
CA MET A 25 -6.32 -0.12 -7.25
C MET A 25 -5.26 -1.22 -7.28
N THR A 26 -3.98 -0.86 -7.19
CA THR A 26 -2.86 -1.80 -7.02
C THR A 26 -2.14 -1.50 -5.71
N PHE A 27 -2.00 -2.51 -4.87
CA PHE A 27 -1.44 -2.40 -3.53
C PHE A 27 -0.78 -3.73 -3.10
N PRO A 28 -0.01 -3.77 -2.00
CA PRO A 28 0.53 -5.01 -1.46
C PRO A 28 -0.58 -5.99 -1.07
N ARG A 29 -0.43 -7.26 -1.40
CA ARG A 29 -1.42 -8.29 -1.07
C ARG A 29 -1.69 -8.38 0.43
N SER A 30 -0.68 -8.12 1.26
CA SER A 30 -0.77 -8.18 2.72
C SER A 30 -1.85 -7.27 3.31
N ILE A 31 -2.17 -6.13 2.66
CA ILE A 31 -3.19 -5.19 3.16
C ILE A 31 -4.60 -5.45 2.62
N LEU A 32 -4.82 -6.57 1.95
CA LEU A 32 -6.15 -6.88 1.42
C LEU A 32 -7.18 -7.11 2.53
N ALA A 33 -6.76 -7.66 3.66
CA ALA A 33 -7.65 -7.89 4.80
C ALA A 33 -8.22 -6.57 5.33
N GLU A 34 -7.38 -5.55 5.45
CA GLU A 34 -7.76 -4.20 5.88
C GLU A 34 -8.70 -3.53 4.87
N LEU A 35 -8.41 -3.65 3.57
CA LEU A 35 -9.33 -3.16 2.54
C LEU A 35 -10.70 -3.85 2.64
N ASN A 36 -10.72 -5.13 2.98
CA ASN A 36 -11.94 -5.90 3.11
C ASN A 36 -12.81 -5.50 4.31
N THR A 37 -12.30 -4.77 5.27
CA THR A 37 -13.10 -4.22 6.38
C THR A 37 -14.07 -3.13 5.94
N HIS A 38 -13.84 -2.51 4.78
CA HIS A 38 -14.72 -1.47 4.23
C HIS A 38 -15.93 -2.10 3.54
N ARG A 39 -17.03 -2.24 4.29
CA ARG A 39 -18.26 -2.94 3.84
C ARG A 39 -18.97 -2.24 2.68
N MET A 40 -18.83 -0.93 2.55
CA MET A 40 -19.44 -0.12 1.47
C MET A 40 -18.81 -0.36 0.10
N PHE A 41 -17.66 -1.04 0.05
CA PHE A 41 -16.97 -1.31 -1.20
C PHE A 41 -17.42 -2.61 -1.83
N SER A 42 -17.95 -2.54 -3.06
CA SER A 42 -18.00 -3.68 -3.97
C SER A 42 -16.59 -3.91 -4.54
N ARG A 43 -16.10 -5.13 -4.47
CA ARG A 43 -14.72 -5.47 -4.84
C ARG A 43 -14.70 -6.66 -5.79
N ASN A 44 -13.90 -6.54 -6.84
CA ASN A 44 -13.61 -7.62 -7.75
C ASN A 44 -12.10 -7.72 -7.98
N SER A 45 -11.53 -8.88 -7.75
CA SER A 45 -10.10 -9.12 -7.93
C SER A 45 -9.80 -10.59 -8.16
N SER A 46 -8.64 -10.87 -8.76
CA SER A 46 -8.16 -12.23 -8.93
C SER A 46 -7.79 -12.86 -7.58
N SER A 47 -8.37 -14.01 -7.30
CA SER A 47 -7.92 -14.85 -6.20
C SER A 47 -6.57 -15.47 -6.53
N SER A 48 -5.66 -15.58 -5.56
CA SER A 48 -4.40 -16.34 -5.70
C SER A 48 -4.64 -17.79 -6.11
N ARG A 49 -5.80 -18.37 -5.73
CA ARG A 49 -6.21 -19.72 -6.13
C ARG A 49 -6.43 -19.89 -7.64
N ALA A 50 -6.85 -18.82 -8.31
CA ALA A 50 -7.16 -18.86 -9.75
C ALA A 50 -5.91 -18.75 -10.62
N ILE A 51 -4.83 -18.16 -10.10
CA ILE A 51 -3.61 -17.91 -10.87
C ILE A 51 -2.83 -19.22 -11.05
N PRO A 52 -2.37 -19.57 -12.26
CA PRO A 52 -1.49 -20.70 -12.48
C PRO A 52 -0.21 -20.58 -11.65
N PHE A 53 0.25 -21.68 -11.04
CA PHE A 53 1.39 -21.66 -10.12
C PHE A 53 2.65 -21.06 -10.75
N LYS A 54 3.02 -21.52 -11.96
CA LYS A 54 4.19 -21.01 -12.70
C LYS A 54 4.15 -19.49 -12.87
N LYS A 55 3.00 -18.94 -13.27
CA LYS A 55 2.80 -17.50 -13.44
C LYS A 55 2.92 -16.74 -12.11
N MET A 56 2.48 -17.36 -11.00
CA MET A 56 2.61 -16.79 -9.67
C MET A 56 4.09 -16.67 -9.27
N VAL A 57 4.86 -17.75 -9.41
CA VAL A 57 6.31 -17.79 -9.14
C VAL A 57 7.02 -16.74 -9.99
N GLU A 58 6.81 -16.72 -11.30
CA GLU A 58 7.41 -15.73 -12.20
C GLU A 58 7.09 -14.29 -11.76
N THR A 59 5.87 -14.02 -11.34
CA THR A 59 5.46 -12.69 -10.90
C THR A 59 6.18 -12.27 -9.62
N VAL A 60 6.29 -13.18 -8.66
CA VAL A 60 6.92 -12.91 -7.35
C VAL A 60 8.44 -12.77 -7.49
N ILE A 61 9.08 -13.54 -8.39
CA ILE A 61 10.51 -13.40 -8.67
C ILE A 61 10.81 -12.07 -9.37
N ASN A 62 10.09 -11.78 -10.47
CA ASN A 62 10.40 -10.65 -11.34
C ASN A 62 9.92 -9.31 -10.81
N LYS A 63 8.83 -9.31 -10.02
CA LYS A 63 8.16 -8.08 -9.52
C LYS A 63 7.65 -8.27 -8.10
N PRO A 64 8.53 -8.59 -7.13
CA PRO A 64 8.12 -8.76 -5.75
C PRO A 64 7.58 -7.45 -5.17
N PHE A 65 6.70 -7.55 -4.20
CA PHE A 65 6.48 -6.46 -3.27
C PHE A 65 7.65 -6.42 -2.29
N ILE A 66 8.19 -5.23 -2.10
CA ILE A 66 9.16 -4.90 -1.04
C ILE A 66 8.56 -3.72 -0.28
N PRO A 67 8.57 -3.71 1.06
CA PRO A 67 8.12 -2.56 1.85
C PRO A 67 8.82 -1.27 1.39
N MET A 68 8.03 -0.22 1.14
CA MET A 68 8.57 1.06 0.66
C MET A 68 9.24 1.85 1.78
N ALA A 69 8.90 1.54 3.03
CA ALA A 69 9.48 2.12 4.22
C ALA A 69 9.45 1.08 5.34
N TRP A 70 10.51 1.00 6.11
CA TRP A 70 10.65 0.12 7.25
C TRP A 70 10.34 0.89 8.52
N GLN A 71 9.18 0.60 9.12
CA GLN A 71 8.75 1.22 10.36
C GLN A 71 9.46 0.57 11.54
N MET A 72 9.91 1.41 12.48
CA MET A 72 10.47 0.92 13.74
C MET A 72 9.35 0.37 14.63
N ASP A 73 9.70 -0.54 15.53
CA ASP A 73 8.77 -1.06 16.53
C ASP A 73 8.16 0.07 17.37
N HIS A 74 6.89 -0.09 17.69
CA HIS A 74 6.12 0.92 18.44
C HIS A 74 4.90 0.29 19.12
N ASN A 75 4.45 0.92 20.19
CA ASN A 75 3.19 0.59 20.84
C ASN A 75 2.01 1.19 20.05
N GLY A 76 0.92 0.42 19.90
CA GLY A 76 -0.30 0.86 19.23
C GLY A 76 -0.29 0.60 17.72
N MET A 77 -1.31 1.12 17.02
CA MET A 77 -1.54 0.82 15.60
C MET A 77 -0.84 1.80 14.62
N GLN A 78 -0.35 2.93 15.11
CA GLN A 78 0.27 3.98 14.29
C GLN A 78 1.69 4.28 14.77
N GLY A 79 2.67 3.83 14.02
CA GLY A 79 4.04 4.22 14.23
C GLY A 79 4.42 5.47 13.44
N THR A 80 5.39 6.21 13.96
CA THR A 80 5.83 7.48 13.38
C THR A 80 7.32 7.53 13.09
N LYS A 81 8.05 6.49 13.52
CA LYS A 81 9.48 6.39 13.31
C LYS A 81 9.77 5.33 12.25
N TYR A 82 10.68 5.66 11.35
CA TYR A 82 11.11 4.78 10.27
C TYR A 82 12.64 4.72 10.25
N PHE A 83 13.18 3.60 9.79
CA PHE A 83 14.60 3.51 9.50
C PHE A 83 14.96 4.45 8.36
N THR A 84 16.02 5.24 8.55
CA THR A 84 16.53 6.21 7.57
C THR A 84 17.97 5.90 7.14
N ASP A 85 18.64 5.01 7.86
CA ASP A 85 19.99 4.55 7.54
C ASP A 85 19.97 3.66 6.30
N SER A 86 20.80 4.00 5.31
CA SER A 86 20.85 3.31 4.01
C SER A 86 21.29 1.85 4.12
N ASP A 87 22.22 1.54 5.02
CA ASP A 87 22.78 0.20 5.15
C ASP A 87 21.78 -0.71 5.87
N ILE A 88 21.09 -0.20 6.87
CA ILE A 88 20.00 -0.90 7.55
C ILE A 88 18.86 -1.17 6.54
N ILE A 89 18.45 -0.17 5.76
CA ILE A 89 17.40 -0.33 4.74
C ILE A 89 17.81 -1.38 3.70
N LYS A 90 19.05 -1.35 3.24
CA LYS A 90 19.58 -2.33 2.30
C LYS A 90 19.57 -3.74 2.89
N TYR A 91 20.01 -3.89 4.15
CA TYR A 91 19.96 -5.16 4.86
C TYR A 91 18.52 -5.69 4.96
N LEU A 92 17.57 -4.87 5.37
CA LEU A 92 16.16 -5.27 5.52
C LEU A 92 15.54 -5.65 4.17
N ASN A 93 15.84 -4.90 3.11
CA ASN A 93 15.39 -5.24 1.75
C ASN A 93 15.96 -6.59 1.28
N ASN A 94 17.24 -6.85 1.52
CA ASN A 94 17.87 -8.12 1.15
C ASN A 94 17.27 -9.29 1.95
N SER A 95 17.10 -9.14 3.25
CA SER A 95 16.47 -10.16 4.12
C SER A 95 15.04 -10.46 3.67
N TRP A 96 14.27 -9.44 3.25
CA TRP A 96 12.93 -9.63 2.70
C TRP A 96 12.95 -10.44 1.40
N LEU A 97 13.92 -10.17 0.52
CA LEU A 97 14.09 -10.90 -0.73
C LEU A 97 14.58 -12.34 -0.50
N GLU A 98 15.44 -12.57 0.48
CA GLU A 98 15.85 -13.92 0.89
C GLU A 98 14.64 -14.72 1.41
N ALA A 99 13.80 -14.13 2.22
CA ALA A 99 12.56 -14.77 2.68
C ALA A 99 11.63 -15.10 1.49
N ARG A 100 11.52 -14.20 0.49
CA ARG A 100 10.81 -14.47 -0.77
C ARG A 100 11.39 -15.68 -1.49
N ASP A 101 12.72 -15.77 -1.62
CA ASP A 101 13.38 -16.87 -2.34
C ASP A 101 13.16 -18.20 -1.63
N GLN A 102 13.23 -18.23 -0.30
CA GLN A 102 12.90 -19.42 0.48
C GLN A 102 11.42 -19.83 0.32
N ALA A 103 10.50 -18.86 0.31
CA ALA A 103 9.09 -19.13 0.07
C ALA A 103 8.86 -19.72 -1.34
N VAL A 104 9.56 -19.22 -2.36
CA VAL A 104 9.50 -19.76 -3.73
C VAL A 104 10.00 -21.20 -3.77
N VAL A 105 11.15 -21.49 -3.15
CA VAL A 105 11.69 -22.88 -3.09
C VAL A 105 10.67 -23.81 -2.46
N LYS A 106 10.11 -23.44 -1.30
CA LYS A 106 9.11 -24.28 -0.62
C LYS A 106 7.81 -24.43 -1.39
N ALA A 107 7.37 -23.39 -2.07
CA ALA A 107 6.19 -23.47 -2.94
C ALA A 107 6.45 -24.43 -4.12
N CYS A 108 7.64 -24.43 -4.70
CA CYS A 108 8.05 -25.37 -5.75
C CYS A 108 8.13 -26.81 -5.22
N ASP A 109 8.70 -27.04 -4.03
CA ASP A 109 8.72 -28.36 -3.38
C ASP A 109 7.31 -28.91 -3.22
N PHE A 110 6.38 -28.09 -2.73
CA PHE A 110 4.98 -28.50 -2.57
C PHE A 110 4.30 -28.81 -3.91
N ASN A 111 4.55 -27.98 -4.91
CA ASN A 111 4.00 -28.22 -6.25
C ASN A 111 4.54 -29.52 -6.85
N SER A 112 5.81 -29.84 -6.66
CA SER A 112 6.44 -31.08 -7.11
C SER A 112 5.90 -32.32 -6.37
N ALA A 113 5.49 -32.13 -5.10
CA ALA A 113 4.79 -33.15 -4.33
C ALA A 113 3.29 -33.25 -4.62
N ASN A 114 2.79 -32.66 -5.72
CA ASN A 114 1.40 -32.61 -6.13
C ASN A 114 0.46 -31.91 -5.13
N VAL A 115 0.97 -31.03 -4.28
CA VAL A 115 0.11 -30.19 -3.44
C VAL A 115 -0.66 -29.20 -4.33
N THR A 116 -1.91 -28.98 -4.02
CA THR A 116 -2.77 -28.09 -4.82
C THR A 116 -2.16 -26.69 -4.93
N LYS A 117 -2.23 -26.10 -6.13
CA LYS A 117 -1.79 -24.73 -6.40
C LYS A 117 -2.37 -23.69 -5.44
N GLN A 118 -3.53 -23.97 -4.86
CA GLN A 118 -4.18 -23.08 -3.89
C GLN A 118 -3.33 -22.92 -2.62
N ILE A 119 -2.66 -23.97 -2.17
CA ILE A 119 -1.76 -23.94 -1.01
C ILE A 119 -0.41 -23.38 -1.42
N CYS A 120 0.18 -23.87 -2.52
CA CYS A 120 1.47 -23.39 -3.02
C CYS A 120 1.49 -21.87 -3.21
N ASN A 121 0.46 -21.30 -3.85
CA ASN A 121 0.37 -19.88 -4.10
C ASN A 121 0.26 -19.02 -2.82
N ARG A 122 -0.33 -19.56 -1.75
CA ARG A 122 -0.47 -18.83 -0.48
C ARG A 122 0.86 -18.55 0.22
N LEU A 123 1.85 -19.42 0.04
CA LEU A 123 3.20 -19.18 0.54
C LEU A 123 3.83 -17.92 -0.06
N LEU A 124 3.38 -17.52 -1.25
CA LEU A 124 3.92 -16.41 -2.01
C LEU A 124 3.18 -15.08 -1.76
N GLU A 125 2.03 -15.12 -1.09
CA GLU A 125 1.16 -13.94 -0.91
C GLU A 125 1.83 -12.73 -0.24
N PRO A 126 2.73 -12.87 0.75
CA PRO A 126 3.41 -11.73 1.38
C PRO A 126 4.22 -10.88 0.37
N PHE A 127 4.70 -11.51 -0.68
CA PHE A 127 5.58 -10.91 -1.70
C PHE A 127 4.83 -10.45 -2.96
N MET A 128 3.49 -10.47 -2.92
CA MET A 128 2.65 -10.18 -4.09
C MET A 128 2.11 -8.76 -4.08
N TRP A 129 1.97 -8.23 -5.29
CA TRP A 129 1.07 -7.12 -5.57
C TRP A 129 -0.33 -7.65 -5.86
N HIS A 130 -1.33 -6.94 -5.39
CA HIS A 130 -2.73 -7.21 -5.62
C HIS A 130 -3.36 -6.07 -6.41
N THR A 131 -4.19 -6.42 -7.39
CA THR A 131 -4.96 -5.44 -8.16
C THR A 131 -6.44 -5.77 -8.03
N ALA A 132 -7.23 -4.78 -7.64
CA ALA A 132 -8.66 -4.90 -7.43
C ALA A 132 -9.42 -3.76 -8.11
N LEU A 133 -10.58 -4.07 -8.65
CA LEU A 133 -11.61 -3.09 -8.95
C LEU A 133 -12.38 -2.83 -7.65
N VAL A 134 -12.52 -1.57 -7.29
CA VAL A 134 -13.25 -1.13 -6.09
C VAL A 134 -14.30 -0.14 -6.53
N THR A 135 -15.56 -0.47 -6.30
CA THR A 135 -16.71 0.37 -6.68
C THR A 135 -17.50 0.74 -5.42
N SER A 136 -17.85 2.00 -5.30
CA SER A 136 -18.71 2.50 -4.23
C SER A 136 -19.47 3.74 -4.67
N THR A 137 -20.60 3.97 -4.01
CA THR A 137 -21.33 5.24 -4.04
C THR A 137 -20.90 6.17 -2.90
N GLU A 138 -20.13 5.65 -1.93
CA GLU A 138 -19.71 6.40 -0.76
C GLU A 138 -18.24 6.10 -0.43
N PHE A 139 -17.39 7.11 -0.58
CA PHE A 139 -15.97 7.06 -0.26
C PHE A 139 -15.57 8.02 0.87
N SER A 140 -16.48 8.86 1.37
CA SER A 140 -16.16 9.94 2.31
C SER A 140 -15.49 9.41 3.57
N ASN A 141 -16.09 8.42 4.22
CA ASN A 141 -15.53 7.82 5.43
C ASN A 141 -14.15 7.19 5.18
N PHE A 142 -13.94 6.57 4.01
CA PHE A 142 -12.65 5.99 3.66
C PHE A 142 -11.57 7.08 3.54
N PHE A 143 -11.88 8.17 2.87
CA PHE A 143 -10.93 9.26 2.68
C PHE A 143 -10.71 10.08 3.94
N GLU A 144 -11.74 10.30 4.76
CA GLU A 144 -11.61 10.99 6.04
C GLU A 144 -10.63 10.29 6.97
N GLN A 145 -10.68 8.96 7.05
CA GLN A 145 -9.78 8.17 7.88
C GLN A 145 -8.34 8.08 7.34
N ARG A 146 -8.15 8.18 6.02
CA ARG A 146 -6.84 7.95 5.36
C ARG A 146 -6.22 9.18 4.75
N CYS A 147 -7.03 10.20 4.49
CA CYS A 147 -6.60 11.51 4.00
C CYS A 147 -7.09 12.58 4.98
N PRO A 148 -6.57 12.63 6.21
CA PRO A 148 -7.03 13.56 7.22
C PRO A 148 -6.84 14.99 6.73
N VAL A 149 -7.78 15.86 7.13
CA VAL A 149 -7.71 17.29 6.88
C VAL A 149 -6.90 17.93 7.99
N TYR A 150 -5.77 18.52 7.66
CA TYR A 150 -4.93 19.28 8.57
C TYR A 150 -5.33 20.75 8.51
N LYS A 151 -5.91 21.27 9.60
CA LYS A 151 -6.22 22.69 9.76
C LYS A 151 -5.03 23.38 10.44
N LEU A 152 -4.35 24.24 9.73
CA LEU A 152 -3.21 25.02 10.23
C LEU A 152 -3.55 26.51 10.17
N PRO A 153 -2.88 27.39 10.93
CA PRO A 153 -3.21 28.82 10.99
C PRO A 153 -3.22 29.55 9.63
N TYR A 154 -2.56 29.00 8.64
CA TYR A 154 -2.38 29.58 7.31
C TYR A 154 -3.06 28.77 6.21
N GLY A 155 -3.85 27.74 6.54
CA GLY A 155 -4.60 26.99 5.52
C GLY A 155 -5.05 25.61 5.94
N THR A 156 -5.80 25.00 5.05
CA THR A 156 -6.29 23.63 5.19
C THR A 156 -5.62 22.75 4.15
N PHE A 157 -5.01 21.66 4.59
CA PHE A 157 -4.24 20.75 3.75
C PHE A 157 -4.81 19.34 3.85
N ARG A 158 -4.72 18.57 2.78
CA ARG A 158 -5.19 17.18 2.71
C ARG A 158 -4.06 16.15 2.65
N SER A 159 -2.81 16.60 2.62
CA SER A 159 -1.66 15.70 2.65
C SER A 159 -0.48 16.33 3.34
N MET A 160 0.39 15.50 3.92
CA MET A 160 1.68 15.94 4.46
C MET A 160 2.59 16.50 3.38
N LYS A 161 2.44 16.05 2.13
CA LYS A 161 3.18 16.58 0.98
C LYS A 161 2.82 18.04 0.71
N ASP A 162 1.54 18.38 0.77
CA ASP A 162 1.09 19.75 0.55
C ASP A 162 1.56 20.68 1.67
N ILE A 163 1.53 20.20 2.92
CA ILE A 163 2.09 20.91 4.07
C ILE A 163 3.59 21.13 3.88
N ALA A 164 4.33 20.10 3.49
CA ALA A 164 5.76 20.19 3.28
C ALA A 164 6.11 21.16 2.14
N SER A 165 5.34 21.14 1.05
CA SER A 165 5.52 22.08 -0.07
C SER A 165 5.25 23.53 0.35
N HIS A 166 4.17 23.75 1.11
CA HIS A 166 3.87 25.07 1.66
C HIS A 166 4.96 25.56 2.61
N ASN A 167 5.49 24.69 3.45
CA ASN A 167 6.57 25.00 4.39
C ASN A 167 7.88 25.36 3.69
N LEU A 168 8.21 24.67 2.59
CA LEU A 168 9.39 24.97 1.78
C LEU A 168 9.33 26.37 1.17
N VAL A 169 8.15 26.79 0.70
CA VAL A 169 7.93 28.12 0.11
C VAL A 169 7.99 29.22 1.17
N ASN A 170 7.40 28.98 2.36
CA ASN A 170 7.23 30.01 3.39
C ASN A 170 8.25 29.94 4.52
N ASN A 171 9.19 29.00 4.49
CA ASN A 171 10.25 28.80 5.49
C ASN A 171 9.73 28.67 6.94
N THR A 172 8.56 28.06 7.12
CA THR A 172 7.84 27.98 8.39
C THR A 172 7.86 26.57 8.97
N PHE A 173 7.82 26.48 10.31
CA PHE A 173 7.77 25.22 11.06
C PHE A 173 6.38 25.01 11.65
N TYR A 174 5.91 23.76 11.72
CA TYR A 174 4.57 23.47 12.20
C TYR A 174 4.56 22.34 13.21
N GLN A 175 3.70 22.53 14.22
CA GLN A 175 3.33 21.50 15.17
C GLN A 175 1.92 21.04 14.85
N ILE A 176 1.74 19.72 14.68
CA ILE A 176 0.42 19.09 14.51
C ILE A 176 0.24 18.14 15.69
N GLY A 177 -0.62 18.52 16.64
CA GLY A 177 -0.75 17.85 17.94
C GLY A 177 0.58 17.95 18.72
N ASP A 178 1.00 16.88 19.37
CA ASP A 178 2.26 16.82 20.14
C ASP A 178 3.52 16.62 19.27
N ARG A 179 3.38 16.64 17.94
CA ARG A 179 4.47 16.36 17.01
C ARG A 179 5.02 17.64 16.40
N ARG A 180 6.32 17.83 16.57
CA ARG A 180 7.08 18.87 15.87
C ARG A 180 7.50 18.34 14.52
N TYR A 181 6.97 18.91 13.43
CA TYR A 181 7.44 18.64 12.09
C TYR A 181 8.58 19.60 11.76
N PHE A 182 9.79 19.06 11.72
CA PHE A 182 10.95 19.83 11.29
C PHE A 182 10.89 20.09 9.78
N LYS A 183 11.58 21.16 9.36
CA LYS A 183 11.81 21.49 7.95
C LYS A 183 12.09 20.22 7.17
N TYR A 184 11.18 19.85 6.29
CA TYR A 184 11.30 18.64 5.49
C TYR A 184 12.54 18.78 4.62
N ARG A 185 13.58 18.02 4.87
CA ARG A 185 14.59 17.77 3.85
C ARG A 185 13.90 17.01 2.74
N ALA A 186 13.87 17.60 1.56
CA ALA A 186 13.34 16.92 0.38
C ALA A 186 13.86 15.48 0.37
N ALA A 187 12.95 14.54 0.18
CA ALA A 187 13.35 13.16 -0.04
C ALA A 187 14.38 13.16 -1.19
N PRO A 188 15.45 12.38 -1.10
CA PRO A 188 16.41 12.30 -2.20
C PRO A 188 15.64 12.00 -3.46
N LYS A 189 15.88 12.79 -4.50
CA LYS A 189 15.37 12.52 -5.85
C LYS A 189 15.99 11.20 -6.27
N ASN A 190 15.18 10.14 -6.31
CA ASN A 190 15.54 8.91 -7.03
C ASN A 190 15.33 9.14 -8.52
#